data_f0c5ec297be63e6901fa24954e2f52ca
#
_entry.id   f0c5ec297be63e6901fa24954e2f52ca
#
_cell.length_a   1.000
_cell.length_b   1.000
_cell.length_c   1.000
_cell.angle_alpha   90.00
_cell.angle_beta   90.00
_cell.angle_gamma   90.00
#
_symmetry.space_group_name_H-M   'P 1'
#
loop_
_entity.id
_entity.type
_entity.pdbx_description
1 polymer ?
#
loop_
_entity_poly.entity_id
_entity_poly.type
_entity_poly.pdbx_seq_one_letter_code
_entity_poly.pdbx_strand_id
1 'polypeptide(L)'
;MVRMKGAAMDLVKAAAEVREKAWAPYSRFKVGAAIRAASGRVYQGCNVENVAYPEGTCAEAGAIAAMVAGGDTRIAEVAVIADSPEPVPCCGGCRQKIAEFAGPDVRVTLATIDGKTRVLTVAELLPGVFTAAHMDRT
;
A
#
# COMPACT_ATOMS: atom_id res chain seq x y z
N MET A 1 -21.31 -0.46 6.98
CA MET A 1 -20.25 -0.27 7.97
C MET A 1 -19.59 -1.57 8.37
N VAL A 2 -20.35 -2.52 8.90
CA VAL A 2 -19.81 -3.76 9.42
C VAL A 2 -19.11 -4.59 8.34
N ARG A 3 -19.72 -4.73 7.16
CA ARG A 3 -19.12 -5.50 6.07
C ARG A 3 -17.85 -4.89 5.53
N MET A 4 -17.88 -3.57 5.36
CA MET A 4 -16.71 -2.84 4.91
C MET A 4 -15.59 -2.97 5.94
N LYS A 5 -15.97 -2.90 7.22
CA LYS A 5 -15.05 -3.08 8.33
C LYS A 5 -14.40 -4.46 8.29
N GLY A 6 -15.19 -5.52 7.99
CA GLY A 6 -14.66 -6.87 7.90
C GLY A 6 -13.63 -7.03 6.80
N ALA A 7 -13.94 -6.58 5.58
CA ALA A 7 -13.02 -6.66 4.44
C ALA A 7 -11.76 -5.82 4.68
N ALA A 8 -11.92 -4.59 5.20
CA ALA A 8 -10.78 -3.72 5.50
C ALA A 8 -9.90 -4.31 6.59
N MET A 9 -10.52 -4.90 7.64
CA MET A 9 -9.75 -5.52 8.74
C MET A 9 -9.01 -6.76 8.28
N ASP A 10 -9.57 -7.54 7.35
CA ASP A 10 -8.87 -8.70 6.78
C ASP A 10 -7.64 -8.26 6.01
N LEU A 11 -7.74 -7.16 5.26
CA LEU A 11 -6.60 -6.62 4.52
C LEU A 11 -5.55 -6.04 5.47
N VAL A 12 -5.99 -5.37 6.53
CA VAL A 12 -5.09 -4.87 7.58
C VAL A 12 -4.35 -6.04 8.26
N LYS A 13 -5.04 -7.15 8.52
CA LYS A 13 -4.40 -8.34 9.08
C LYS A 13 -3.32 -8.89 8.14
N ALA A 14 -3.60 -8.95 6.85
CA ALA A 14 -2.61 -9.40 5.87
C ALA A 14 -1.39 -8.49 5.86
N ALA A 15 -1.61 -7.17 5.96
CA ALA A 15 -0.51 -6.21 6.06
C ALA A 15 0.28 -6.40 7.36
N ALA A 16 -0.40 -6.68 8.47
CA ALA A 16 0.24 -6.90 9.76
C ALA A 16 1.10 -8.17 9.75
N GLU A 17 0.64 -9.22 9.12
CA GLU A 17 1.39 -10.47 9.01
C GLU A 17 2.71 -10.27 8.28
N VAL A 18 2.67 -9.64 7.12
CA VAL A 18 3.88 -9.47 6.30
C VAL A 18 4.83 -8.44 6.91
N ARG A 19 4.30 -7.50 7.70
CA ARG A 19 5.13 -6.52 8.39
C ARG A 19 6.20 -7.19 9.24
N GLU A 20 5.88 -8.32 9.89
CA GLU A 20 6.83 -9.02 10.74
C GLU A 20 8.05 -9.53 9.98
N LYS A 21 7.95 -9.64 8.66
CA LYS A 21 9.05 -10.10 7.80
C LYS A 21 9.86 -8.95 7.20
N ALA A 22 9.54 -7.72 7.50
CA ALA A 22 10.25 -6.56 6.97
C ALA A 22 11.73 -6.60 7.34
N TRP A 23 12.55 -6.16 6.40
CA TRP A 23 13.98 -6.01 6.60
C TRP A 23 14.30 -4.55 6.85
N ALA A 24 14.38 -4.16 8.12
CA ALA A 24 14.54 -2.76 8.52
C ALA A 24 15.64 -2.58 9.57
N PRO A 25 16.88 -3.05 9.28
CA PRO A 25 17.95 -2.99 10.28
C PRO A 25 18.47 -1.58 10.56
N TYR A 26 18.22 -0.64 9.67
CA TYR A 26 18.76 0.73 9.78
C TYR A 26 17.78 1.65 10.49
N SER A 27 16.54 1.72 10.03
CA SER A 27 15.51 2.58 10.64
C SER A 27 14.80 1.92 11.81
N ARG A 28 14.74 0.59 11.83
CA ARG A 28 13.93 -0.21 12.74
C ARG A 28 12.43 0.10 12.59
N PHE A 29 12.04 0.69 11.46
CA PHE A 29 10.66 1.06 11.17
C PHE A 29 10.09 0.07 10.17
N LYS A 30 9.44 -0.98 10.66
CA LYS A 30 8.85 -2.01 9.83
C LYS A 30 7.47 -1.58 9.34
N VAL A 31 7.24 -1.76 8.06
CA VAL A 31 5.96 -1.44 7.40
C VAL A 31 5.48 -2.68 6.66
N GLY A 32 4.19 -2.96 6.76
CA GLY A 32 3.54 -3.98 5.96
C GLY A 32 2.48 -3.36 5.07
N ALA A 33 2.30 -3.93 3.91
CA ALA A 33 1.24 -3.51 2.98
C ALA A 33 0.55 -4.73 2.41
N ALA A 34 -0.74 -4.58 2.14
CA ALA A 34 -1.52 -5.61 1.47
C ALA A 34 -2.41 -4.96 0.43
N ILE A 35 -2.56 -5.61 -0.71
CA ILE A 35 -3.37 -5.16 -1.82
C ILE A 35 -4.39 -6.23 -2.13
N ARG A 36 -5.66 -5.83 -2.24
CA ARG A 36 -6.69 -6.68 -2.83
C ARG A 36 -6.82 -6.25 -4.28
N ALA A 37 -6.56 -7.18 -5.19
CA ALA A 37 -6.74 -6.94 -6.61
C ALA A 37 -8.23 -7.05 -6.98
N ALA A 38 -8.59 -6.55 -8.15
CA ALA A 38 -9.96 -6.66 -8.67
C ALA A 38 -10.40 -8.12 -8.79
N SER A 39 -9.46 -9.04 -8.96
CA SER A 39 -9.73 -10.49 -8.99
C SER A 39 -10.16 -11.05 -7.63
N GLY A 40 -9.95 -10.31 -6.55
CA GLY A 40 -10.18 -10.75 -5.19
C GLY A 40 -8.93 -11.33 -4.52
N ARG A 41 -7.86 -11.57 -5.26
CA ARG A 41 -6.61 -12.07 -4.68
C ARG A 41 -5.96 -10.98 -3.84
N VAL A 42 -5.28 -11.41 -2.78
CA VAL A 42 -4.56 -10.53 -1.87
C VAL A 42 -3.07 -10.74 -2.03
N TYR A 43 -2.33 -9.63 -2.13
CA TYR A 43 -0.88 -9.63 -2.26
C TYR A 43 -0.28 -8.83 -1.13
N GLN A 44 0.86 -9.29 -0.62
CA GLN A 44 1.51 -8.70 0.54
C GLN A 44 2.90 -8.20 0.18
N GLY A 45 3.32 -7.14 0.86
CA GLY A 45 4.68 -6.62 0.74
C GLY A 45 5.13 -6.01 2.05
N CYS A 46 6.42 -5.96 2.28
CA CYS A 46 7.03 -5.31 3.43
C CYS A 46 8.20 -4.47 2.97
N ASN A 47 8.63 -3.52 3.80
CA ASN A 47 9.79 -2.71 3.41
C ASN A 47 11.07 -3.54 3.54
N VAL A 48 11.98 -3.28 2.59
CA VAL A 48 13.28 -3.93 2.52
C VAL A 48 14.32 -2.82 2.41
N GLU A 49 15.07 -2.62 3.48
CA GLU A 49 16.09 -1.59 3.51
C GLU A 49 17.40 -2.09 2.93
N ASN A 50 18.26 -1.17 2.60
CA ASN A 50 19.58 -1.47 2.04
C ASN A 50 20.59 -0.53 2.67
N VAL A 51 21.83 -0.99 2.83
CA VAL A 51 22.92 -0.13 3.33
C VAL A 51 23.13 1.05 2.37
N ALA A 52 22.88 0.86 1.09
CA ALA A 52 22.77 1.96 0.14
C ALA A 52 21.31 2.45 0.18
N TYR A 53 21.04 3.46 0.97
CA TYR A 53 19.69 3.89 1.30
C TYR A 53 18.77 4.09 0.09
N PRO A 54 19.23 4.66 -1.04
CA PRO A 54 18.34 4.80 -2.20
C PRO A 54 17.83 3.49 -2.79
N GLU A 55 18.48 2.38 -2.47
CA GLU A 55 18.10 1.05 -2.99
C GLU A 55 17.05 0.36 -2.12
N GLY A 56 16.62 0.99 -1.05
CA GLY A 56 15.53 0.46 -0.23
C GLY A 56 14.20 0.47 -0.97
N THR A 57 13.32 -0.45 -0.61
CA THR A 57 12.00 -0.60 -1.23
C THR A 57 10.92 -0.48 -0.18
N CYS A 58 9.90 0.33 -0.44
CA CYS A 58 8.75 0.47 0.46
C CYS A 58 7.83 -0.75 0.39
N ALA A 59 7.08 -0.97 1.44
CA ALA A 59 6.15 -2.09 1.54
C ALA A 59 5.13 -2.10 0.39
N GLU A 60 4.59 -0.95 0.04
CA GLU A 60 3.60 -0.82 -1.02
C GLU A 60 4.17 -1.25 -2.37
N ALA A 61 5.41 -0.86 -2.65
CA ALA A 61 6.09 -1.25 -3.88
C ALA A 61 6.27 -2.77 -3.95
N GLY A 62 6.60 -3.40 -2.82
CA GLY A 62 6.71 -4.85 -2.73
C GLY A 62 5.40 -5.55 -3.02
N ALA A 63 4.31 -5.04 -2.46
CA ALA A 63 2.98 -5.61 -2.68
C ALA A 63 2.54 -5.45 -4.14
N ILE A 64 2.84 -4.30 -4.76
CA ILE A 64 2.54 -4.07 -6.19
C ILE A 64 3.33 -5.03 -7.06
N ALA A 65 4.62 -5.22 -6.78
CA ALA A 65 5.46 -6.14 -7.53
C ALA A 65 4.91 -7.57 -7.44
N ALA A 66 4.49 -7.99 -6.26
CA ALA A 66 3.88 -9.31 -6.07
C ALA A 66 2.58 -9.44 -6.86
N MET A 67 1.75 -8.40 -6.86
CA MET A 67 0.50 -8.37 -7.61
C MET A 67 0.73 -8.55 -9.10
N VAL A 68 1.64 -7.78 -9.67
CA VAL A 68 1.95 -7.84 -11.10
C VAL A 68 2.53 -9.22 -11.46
N ALA A 69 3.44 -9.73 -10.63
CA ALA A 69 4.01 -11.06 -10.84
C ALA A 69 2.93 -12.14 -10.76
N GLY A 70 1.90 -11.93 -9.97
CA GLY A 70 0.77 -12.85 -9.84
C GLY A 70 -0.27 -12.74 -10.95
N GLY A 71 -0.10 -11.81 -11.89
CA GLY A 71 -0.98 -11.67 -13.05
C GLY A 71 -2.09 -10.65 -12.90
N ASP A 72 -2.14 -9.90 -11.81
CA ASP A 72 -3.15 -8.88 -11.60
C ASP A 72 -2.57 -7.48 -11.80
N THR A 73 -3.36 -6.59 -12.42
CA THR A 73 -2.93 -5.22 -12.72
C THR A 73 -3.96 -4.17 -12.31
N ARG A 74 -4.97 -4.54 -11.52
CA ARG A 74 -5.97 -3.58 -11.03
C ARG A 74 -6.17 -3.75 -9.54
N ILE A 75 -5.96 -2.66 -8.83
CA ILE A 75 -6.10 -2.61 -7.37
C ILE A 75 -7.54 -2.26 -7.00
N ALA A 76 -8.13 -3.04 -6.10
CA ALA A 76 -9.44 -2.75 -5.55
C ALA A 76 -9.34 -2.06 -4.18
N GLU A 77 -8.31 -2.38 -3.40
CA GLU A 77 -8.15 -1.82 -2.04
C GLU A 77 -6.72 -2.01 -1.57
N VAL A 78 -6.24 -1.08 -0.74
CA VAL A 78 -4.89 -1.13 -0.16
C VAL A 78 -4.97 -0.97 1.34
N ALA A 79 -4.12 -1.67 2.08
CA ALA A 79 -3.92 -1.45 3.51
C ALA A 79 -2.43 -1.36 3.80
N VAL A 80 -2.06 -0.42 4.67
CA VAL A 80 -0.67 -0.21 5.10
C VAL A 80 -0.67 -0.11 6.62
N ILE A 81 0.29 -0.77 7.26
CA ILE A 81 0.38 -0.78 8.72
C ILE A 81 1.83 -0.54 9.17
N ALA A 82 1.96 0.24 10.23
CA ALA A 82 3.26 0.53 10.85
C ALA A 82 3.08 0.71 12.36
N ASP A 83 4.17 0.60 13.09
CA ASP A 83 4.20 0.91 14.52
C ASP A 83 4.50 2.40 14.67
N SER A 84 3.45 3.19 14.76
CA SER A 84 3.53 4.64 14.84
C SER A 84 2.43 5.18 15.73
N PRO A 85 2.60 6.39 16.30
CA PRO A 85 1.55 6.98 17.16
C PRO A 85 0.25 7.23 16.41
N GLU A 86 0.34 7.58 15.13
CA GLU A 86 -0.79 7.83 14.25
C GLU A 86 -0.59 7.09 12.94
N PRO A 87 -1.67 6.77 12.21
CA PRO A 87 -1.53 6.11 10.91
C PRO A 87 -0.61 6.90 9.97
N VAL A 88 0.34 6.20 9.37
CA VAL A 88 1.37 6.81 8.52
C VAL A 88 0.90 6.77 7.07
N PRO A 89 0.82 7.93 6.39
CA PRO A 89 0.47 7.95 4.98
C PRO A 89 1.60 7.38 4.12
N CYS A 90 1.23 6.88 2.95
CA CYS A 90 2.18 6.39 1.97
C CYS A 90 3.13 7.53 1.55
N CYS A 91 4.40 7.21 1.29
CA CYS A 91 5.32 8.21 0.77
C CYS A 91 4.91 8.62 -0.65
N GLY A 92 5.44 9.76 -1.12
CA GLY A 92 5.04 10.33 -2.41
C GLY A 92 5.22 9.35 -3.57
N GLY A 93 6.36 8.67 -3.61
CA GLY A 93 6.62 7.68 -4.66
C GLY A 93 5.63 6.54 -4.66
N CYS A 94 5.24 6.05 -3.49
CA CYS A 94 4.26 4.97 -3.39
C CYS A 94 2.87 5.41 -3.81
N ARG A 95 2.51 6.65 -3.57
CA ARG A 95 1.23 7.19 -4.03
C ARG A 95 1.14 7.15 -5.55
N GLN A 96 2.21 7.53 -6.24
CA GLN A 96 2.27 7.46 -7.70
C GLN A 96 2.24 6.00 -8.18
N LYS A 97 2.95 5.10 -7.50
CA LYS A 97 2.95 3.68 -7.85
C LYS A 97 1.56 3.06 -7.72
N ILE A 98 0.85 3.39 -6.64
CA ILE A 98 -0.52 2.91 -6.43
C ILE A 98 -1.45 3.47 -7.52
N ALA A 99 -1.30 4.76 -7.85
CA ALA A 99 -2.14 5.42 -8.84
C ALA A 99 -2.01 4.80 -10.23
N GLU A 100 -0.90 4.14 -10.54
CA GLU A 100 -0.72 3.44 -11.82
C GLU A 100 -1.76 2.34 -12.00
N PHE A 101 -2.12 1.65 -10.92
CA PHE A 101 -2.96 0.46 -10.96
C PHE A 101 -4.31 0.64 -10.28
N ALA A 102 -4.60 1.82 -9.73
CA ALA A 102 -5.81 2.07 -8.95
C ALA A 102 -6.55 3.29 -9.46
N GLY A 103 -7.87 3.18 -9.52
CA GLY A 103 -8.72 4.34 -9.81
C GLY A 103 -8.75 5.33 -8.65
N PRO A 104 -9.25 6.55 -8.87
CA PRO A 104 -9.23 7.61 -7.86
C PRO A 104 -10.03 7.30 -6.59
N ASP A 105 -11.04 6.44 -6.70
CA ASP A 105 -11.93 6.11 -5.58
C ASP A 105 -11.44 4.92 -4.75
N VAL A 106 -10.34 4.30 -5.14
CA VAL A 106 -9.79 3.15 -4.40
C VAL A 106 -9.38 3.60 -3.00
N ARG A 107 -9.79 2.84 -2.01
CA ARG A 107 -9.53 3.14 -0.61
C ARG A 107 -8.18 2.61 -0.17
N VAL A 108 -7.48 3.44 0.58
CA VAL A 108 -6.22 3.09 1.22
C VAL A 108 -6.44 3.21 2.72
N THR A 109 -6.41 2.10 3.43
CA THR A 109 -6.52 2.07 4.87
C THR A 109 -5.13 2.14 5.47
N LEU A 110 -4.90 3.16 6.28
CA LEU A 110 -3.64 3.36 7.01
C LEU A 110 -3.89 2.95 8.45
N ALA A 111 -3.08 2.06 8.99
CA ALA A 111 -3.32 1.50 10.32
C ALA A 111 -2.06 1.55 11.18
N THR A 112 -2.26 1.60 12.50
CA THR A 112 -1.21 1.41 13.50
C THR A 112 -1.36 0.02 14.10
N ILE A 113 -0.30 -0.50 14.69
CA ILE A 113 -0.36 -1.83 15.32
C ILE A 113 -1.27 -1.85 16.55
N ASP A 114 -1.54 -0.70 17.16
CA ASP A 114 -2.44 -0.60 18.32
C ASP A 114 -3.90 -0.30 17.93
N GLY A 115 -4.22 -0.36 16.64
CA GLY A 115 -5.62 -0.37 16.19
C GLY A 115 -6.19 0.94 15.68
N LYS A 116 -5.40 2.00 15.60
CA LYS A 116 -5.87 3.25 14.98
C LYS A 116 -5.89 3.09 13.47
N THR A 117 -6.92 3.64 12.83
CA THR A 117 -7.03 3.57 11.36
C THR A 117 -7.47 4.92 10.79
N ARG A 118 -7.07 5.16 9.55
CA ARG A 118 -7.51 6.29 8.74
C ARG A 118 -7.66 5.81 7.33
N VAL A 119 -8.77 6.15 6.68
CA VAL A 119 -9.03 5.75 5.29
C VAL A 119 -8.98 6.99 4.41
N LEU A 120 -8.19 6.90 3.34
CA LEU A 120 -8.09 7.94 2.32
C LEU A 120 -8.26 7.27 0.96
N THR A 121 -8.81 7.99 0.00
CA THR A 121 -8.85 7.51 -1.39
C THR A 121 -7.53 7.85 -2.08
N VAL A 122 -7.27 7.18 -3.20
CA VAL A 122 -6.09 7.47 -4.03
C VAL A 122 -6.11 8.94 -4.47
N ALA A 123 -7.28 9.47 -4.85
CA ALA A 123 -7.40 10.87 -5.23
C ALA A 123 -7.03 11.83 -4.09
N GLU A 124 -7.41 11.49 -2.85
CA GLU A 124 -7.06 12.30 -1.70
C GLU A 124 -5.56 12.25 -1.39
N LEU A 125 -4.94 11.08 -1.62
CA LEU A 125 -3.51 10.90 -1.38
C LEU A 125 -2.65 11.60 -2.43
N LEU A 126 -3.14 11.71 -3.68
CA LEU A 126 -2.34 12.27 -4.77
C LEU A 126 -3.21 13.15 -5.68
N PRO A 127 -3.54 14.38 -5.24
CA PRO A 127 -4.23 15.33 -6.11
C PRO A 127 -3.37 15.69 -7.32
N GLY A 128 -4.03 15.93 -8.47
CA GLY A 128 -3.30 16.33 -9.67
C GLY A 128 -2.36 15.26 -10.20
N VAL A 129 -2.76 14.00 -10.08
CA VAL A 129 -1.93 12.86 -10.41
C VAL A 129 -1.52 12.84 -11.88
N PHE A 130 -0.25 12.47 -12.14
CA PHE A 130 0.25 12.23 -13.49
C PHE A 130 -0.23 10.86 -13.98
N THR A 131 -0.89 10.83 -15.14
CA THR A 131 -1.42 9.60 -15.71
C THR A 131 -0.98 9.44 -17.16
N ALA A 132 -1.16 8.24 -17.70
CA ALA A 132 -0.84 7.95 -19.11
C ALA A 132 -1.58 8.87 -20.07
N ALA A 133 -2.77 9.34 -19.69
CA ALA A 133 -3.54 10.26 -20.54
C ALA A 133 -2.79 11.57 -20.81
N HIS A 134 -1.93 12.00 -19.90
CA HIS A 134 -1.11 13.21 -20.08
C HIS A 134 -0.08 13.06 -21.20
N MET A 135 0.26 11.83 -21.58
CA MET A 135 1.22 11.56 -22.66
C MET A 135 0.54 11.18 -23.97
N ASP A 136 -0.77 11.06 -23.96
CA ASP A 136 -1.53 10.71 -25.16
C ASP A 136 -1.61 11.93 -26.08
N ARG A 137 -1.20 11.76 -27.34
CA ARG A 137 -1.15 12.83 -28.33
C ARG A 137 -2.14 12.61 -29.46
N THR A 138 -2.94 11.57 -29.39
CA THR A 138 -3.99 11.33 -30.36
C THR A 138 -5.29 11.96 -29.90
#